data_fb70a30496a3b4f7c7417b5a88afa635
#
_entry.id   fb70a30496a3b4f7c7417b5a88afa635
#
_cell.length_a   1.000
_cell.length_b   1.000
_cell.length_c   1.000
_cell.angle_alpha   90.00
_cell.angle_beta   90.00
_cell.angle_gamma   90.00
#
_symmetry.space_group_name_H-M   'P 1'
#
loop_
_entity.id
_entity.type
_entity.pdbx_description
1 polymer ?
#
loop_
_entity_poly.entity_id
_entity_poly.type
_entity_poly.pdbx_seq_one_letter_code
_entity_poly.pdbx_strand_id
1 'polypeptide(L)'
;MGGACTTPQEVEYEVVLHTYNACTGPAQAFLGLLGGGGAYVSGIEVGGAEYSFDDRGCHQTEPGKPASSAAASEKERRVLGTATMTPARLRKIIRSVQREFKPAKEHPAQRTPYTYDLVSHNGNHFSTALALALGVDPPPPSLNALANTANMAANLLGSLAGQFGQASANAGTPSAIAVPMNASVPVAQGVAS
;
A
#
# COMPACT_ATOMS: atom_id res chain seq x y z
N MET A 1 48.80 16.54 -25.83
CA MET A 1 48.36 16.65 -24.44
C MET A 1 47.49 15.47 -24.15
N GLY A 2 48.05 14.41 -23.51
CA GLY A 2 47.29 13.20 -23.11
C GLY A 2 46.55 13.51 -21.83
N GLY A 3 45.23 13.68 -21.93
CA GLY A 3 44.37 13.75 -20.74
C GLY A 3 44.36 12.37 -20.07
N ALA A 4 44.87 12.28 -18.85
CA ALA A 4 44.76 11.07 -18.05
C ALA A 4 43.26 10.78 -17.81
N CYS A 5 42.75 9.70 -18.37
CA CYS A 5 41.41 9.21 -18.08
C CYS A 5 41.43 8.63 -16.67
N THR A 6 41.09 9.46 -15.68
CA THR A 6 40.94 9.00 -14.29
C THR A 6 39.71 8.08 -14.22
N THR A 7 39.97 6.81 -13.97
CA THR A 7 38.88 5.84 -13.70
C THR A 7 38.08 6.32 -12.49
N PRO A 8 36.74 6.41 -12.58
CA PRO A 8 35.91 6.84 -11.44
C PRO A 8 36.12 5.91 -10.26
N GLN A 9 36.52 6.47 -9.11
CA GLN A 9 36.79 5.71 -7.89
C GLN A 9 35.47 5.19 -7.30
N GLU A 10 35.42 3.90 -6.97
CA GLU A 10 34.34 3.31 -6.20
C GLU A 10 34.45 3.70 -4.73
N VAL A 11 33.31 3.90 -4.11
CA VAL A 11 33.15 4.26 -2.70
C VAL A 11 32.23 3.23 -2.08
N GLU A 12 32.54 2.88 -0.86
CA GLU A 12 31.72 2.01 -0.04
C GLU A 12 30.67 2.85 0.71
N TYR A 13 29.39 2.49 0.57
CA TYR A 13 28.26 3.14 1.19
C TYR A 13 27.54 2.17 2.13
N GLU A 14 27.48 2.49 3.41
CA GLU A 14 26.56 1.84 4.33
C GLU A 14 25.14 2.18 3.92
N VAL A 15 24.26 1.20 3.87
CA VAL A 15 22.83 1.36 3.58
C VAL A 15 22.04 1.06 4.84
N VAL A 16 21.28 2.03 5.32
CA VAL A 16 20.58 1.96 6.59
C VAL A 16 19.09 2.18 6.39
N LEU A 17 18.31 1.31 7.00
CA LEU A 17 16.87 1.47 7.13
C LEU A 17 16.54 2.29 8.38
N HIS A 18 15.83 3.38 8.21
CA HIS A 18 15.13 4.10 9.27
C HIS A 18 13.67 3.71 9.28
N THR A 19 13.14 3.36 10.44
CA THR A 19 11.72 3.03 10.64
C THR A 19 11.12 3.97 11.65
N TYR A 20 9.98 4.56 11.32
CA TYR A 20 9.26 5.52 12.16
C TYR A 20 7.87 4.99 12.48
N ASN A 21 7.38 5.28 13.68
CA ASN A 21 5.99 5.05 14.02
C ASN A 21 5.11 6.03 13.21
N ALA A 22 4.15 5.51 12.46
CA ALA A 22 3.21 6.35 11.69
C ALA A 22 2.07 6.92 12.54
N CYS A 23 1.84 6.37 13.72
CA CYS A 23 0.88 6.88 14.70
C CYS A 23 1.39 6.58 16.11
N THR A 24 0.84 7.26 17.11
CA THR A 24 1.20 7.08 18.52
C THR A 24 -0.05 6.82 19.36
N GLY A 25 0.15 6.34 20.60
CA GLY A 25 -0.94 6.14 21.55
C GLY A 25 -1.88 4.98 21.24
N PRO A 26 -3.19 5.11 21.57
CA PRO A 26 -4.16 4.02 21.48
C PRO A 26 -4.31 3.44 20.06
N ALA A 27 -4.15 4.25 19.03
CA ALA A 27 -4.25 3.80 17.63
C ALA A 27 -3.15 2.80 17.28
N GLN A 28 -1.91 3.05 17.69
CA GLN A 28 -0.79 2.14 17.50
C GLN A 28 -0.99 0.83 18.27
N ALA A 29 -1.47 0.90 19.51
CA ALA A 29 -1.78 -0.26 20.33
C ALA A 29 -2.89 -1.12 19.71
N PHE A 30 -3.94 -0.48 19.20
CA PHE A 30 -5.05 -1.16 18.54
C PHE A 30 -4.61 -1.89 17.26
N LEU A 31 -3.78 -1.26 16.43
CA LEU A 31 -3.21 -1.89 15.23
C LEU A 31 -2.31 -3.08 15.59
N GLY A 32 -1.53 -2.98 16.68
CA GLY A 32 -0.75 -4.10 17.21
C GLY A 32 -1.62 -5.27 17.66
N LEU A 33 -2.76 -4.99 18.30
CA LEU A 33 -3.71 -6.02 18.76
C LEU A 33 -4.37 -6.77 17.61
N LEU A 34 -4.59 -6.10 16.48
CA LEU A 34 -5.12 -6.73 15.25
C LEU A 34 -4.09 -7.61 14.52
N GLY A 35 -2.91 -7.83 15.09
CA GLY A 35 -1.84 -8.62 14.48
C GLY A 35 -1.09 -7.91 13.35
N GLY A 36 -1.38 -6.62 13.13
CA GLY A 36 -0.77 -5.82 12.07
C GLY A 36 0.63 -5.29 12.41
N GLY A 37 1.17 -5.58 13.58
CA GLY A 37 2.54 -5.16 13.97
C GLY A 37 2.73 -3.64 14.14
N GLY A 38 1.69 -2.82 13.91
CA GLY A 38 1.72 -1.36 13.94
C GLY A 38 1.83 -0.73 12.54
N ALA A 39 1.58 0.58 12.48
CA ALA A 39 1.73 1.38 11.28
C ALA A 39 3.13 2.01 11.27
N TYR A 40 3.91 1.73 10.23
CA TYR A 40 5.27 2.24 10.09
C TYR A 40 5.47 2.93 8.76
N VAL A 41 6.27 3.99 8.77
CA VAL A 41 6.85 4.59 7.57
C VAL A 41 8.36 4.41 7.62
N SER A 42 9.01 4.36 6.47
CA SER A 42 10.44 4.10 6.40
C SER A 42 11.17 4.98 5.39
N GLY A 43 12.48 5.11 5.60
CA GLY A 43 13.43 5.70 4.68
C GLY A 43 14.70 4.88 4.60
N ILE A 44 15.45 5.05 3.51
CA ILE A 44 16.77 4.46 3.29
C ILE A 44 17.82 5.57 3.33
N GLU A 45 18.71 5.49 4.31
CA GLU A 45 19.92 6.31 4.35
C GLU A 45 21.01 5.66 3.49
N VAL A 46 21.59 6.44 2.58
CA VAL A 46 22.77 6.09 1.79
C VAL A 46 23.46 7.34 1.30
N GLY A 47 24.79 7.35 1.35
CA GLY A 47 25.58 8.48 0.87
C GLY A 47 25.35 9.79 1.63
N GLY A 48 25.01 9.70 2.93
CA GLY A 48 24.80 10.86 3.82
C GLY A 48 23.43 11.53 3.69
N ALA A 49 22.47 10.91 3.04
CA ALA A 49 21.09 11.39 2.94
C ALA A 49 20.09 10.25 3.13
N GLU A 50 18.93 10.56 3.68
CA GLU A 50 17.79 9.64 3.78
C GLU A 50 16.80 9.90 2.65
N TYR A 51 16.37 8.83 1.99
CA TYR A 51 15.41 8.84 0.89
C TYR A 51 14.13 8.13 1.33
N SER A 52 13.01 8.79 1.16
CA SER A 52 11.68 8.29 1.54
C SER A 52 10.62 8.65 0.48
N PHE A 53 9.42 8.08 0.63
CA PHE A 53 8.31 8.30 -0.28
C PHE A 53 6.99 8.39 0.49
N ASP A 54 6.19 9.40 0.16
CA ASP A 54 4.83 9.58 0.67
C ASP A 54 3.86 10.06 -0.44
N ASP A 55 2.66 10.46 -0.07
CA ASP A 55 1.61 10.93 -0.98
C ASP A 55 2.01 12.17 -1.80
N ARG A 56 3.00 12.95 -1.33
CA ARG A 56 3.56 14.12 -2.03
C ARG A 56 4.68 13.76 -3.00
N GLY A 57 5.23 12.53 -2.92
CA GLY A 57 6.31 12.03 -3.78
C GLY A 57 7.55 11.59 -3.03
N CYS A 58 8.67 11.52 -3.76
CA CYS A 58 9.97 11.14 -3.19
C CYS A 58 10.65 12.33 -2.53
N HIS A 59 11.25 12.09 -1.38
CA HIS A 59 11.94 13.08 -0.55
C HIS A 59 13.40 12.68 -0.32
N GLN A 60 14.24 13.70 -0.10
CA GLN A 60 15.60 13.55 0.39
C GLN A 60 15.75 14.46 1.61
N THR A 61 16.18 13.91 2.73
CA THR A 61 16.34 14.60 4.00
C THR A 61 17.68 14.26 4.66
N GLU A 62 18.00 14.91 5.77
CA GLU A 62 19.06 14.46 6.65
C GLU A 62 18.67 13.14 7.31
N PRO A 63 19.60 12.19 7.54
CA PRO A 63 19.32 10.95 8.22
C PRO A 63 18.66 11.14 9.60
N GLY A 64 17.63 10.34 9.88
CA GLY A 64 16.84 10.45 11.12
C GLY A 64 15.84 11.61 11.15
N LYS A 65 15.69 12.34 10.03
CA LYS A 65 14.71 13.43 9.89
C LYS A 65 13.70 13.11 8.79
N PRO A 66 12.64 12.36 9.12
CA PRO A 66 11.67 11.93 8.11
C PRO A 66 10.95 13.10 7.47
N ALA A 67 10.75 13.04 6.15
CA ALA A 67 9.97 14.04 5.42
C ALA A 67 8.46 13.88 5.67
N SER A 68 8.02 12.67 5.96
CA SER A 68 6.60 12.36 6.16
C SER A 68 6.07 12.98 7.45
N SER A 69 4.98 13.76 7.33
CA SER A 69 4.24 14.25 8.49
C SER A 69 3.55 13.14 9.29
N ALA A 70 3.41 11.95 8.71
CA ALA A 70 2.90 10.77 9.39
C ALA A 70 3.94 10.13 10.34
N ALA A 71 5.24 10.43 10.18
CA ALA A 71 6.29 9.92 11.04
C ALA A 71 6.28 10.65 12.39
N ALA A 72 5.95 9.94 13.45
CA ALA A 72 5.82 10.51 14.78
C ALA A 72 7.13 10.43 15.61
N SER A 73 7.82 9.30 15.53
CA SER A 73 9.10 9.07 16.23
C SER A 73 9.88 7.96 15.55
N GLU A 74 11.20 8.06 15.56
CA GLU A 74 12.05 6.97 15.12
C GLU A 74 11.86 5.76 16.05
N LYS A 75 11.63 4.61 15.45
CA LYS A 75 11.46 3.33 16.14
C LYS A 75 12.73 2.51 16.10
N GLU A 76 13.37 2.46 14.94
CA GLU A 76 14.51 1.57 14.70
C GLU A 76 15.41 2.15 13.60
N ARG A 77 16.70 2.02 13.80
CA ARG A 77 17.75 2.19 12.80
C ARG A 77 18.44 0.86 12.58
N ARG A 78 18.45 0.34 11.35
CA ARG A 78 19.03 -0.96 11.02
C ARG A 78 19.91 -0.88 9.78
N VAL A 79 21.15 -1.35 9.89
CA VAL A 79 22.03 -1.54 8.73
C VAL A 79 21.52 -2.74 7.91
N LEU A 80 21.26 -2.51 6.61
CA LEU A 80 20.85 -3.54 5.66
C LEU A 80 22.04 -4.16 4.92
N GLY A 81 23.17 -3.47 4.88
CA GLY A 81 24.38 -3.92 4.21
C GLY A 81 25.21 -2.76 3.70
N THR A 82 26.15 -3.10 2.82
CA THR A 82 27.09 -2.14 2.22
C THR A 82 27.07 -2.26 0.70
N ALA A 83 27.03 -1.13 0.01
CA ALA A 83 27.02 -1.06 -1.45
C ALA A 83 28.30 -0.37 -1.95
N THR A 84 29.11 -1.05 -2.78
CA THR A 84 30.33 -0.49 -3.35
C THR A 84 30.09 -0.06 -4.79
N MET A 85 30.20 1.23 -5.06
CA MET A 85 29.96 1.80 -6.39
C MET A 85 30.48 3.23 -6.52
N THR A 86 30.54 3.74 -7.75
CA THR A 86 30.87 5.15 -7.96
C THR A 86 29.72 6.07 -7.53
N PRO A 87 29.99 7.31 -7.11
CA PRO A 87 28.95 8.29 -6.78
C PRO A 87 27.97 8.57 -7.93
N ALA A 88 28.43 8.47 -9.18
CA ALA A 88 27.58 8.63 -10.35
C ALA A 88 26.58 7.46 -10.48
N ARG A 89 27.02 6.23 -10.22
CA ARG A 89 26.17 5.02 -10.23
C ARG A 89 25.11 5.10 -9.12
N LEU A 90 25.51 5.49 -7.90
CA LEU A 90 24.58 5.67 -6.78
C LEU A 90 23.45 6.65 -7.17
N ARG A 91 23.81 7.84 -7.66
CA ARG A 91 22.80 8.82 -8.10
C ARG A 91 21.90 8.30 -9.23
N LYS A 92 22.44 7.48 -10.14
CA LYS A 92 21.66 6.87 -11.23
C LYS A 92 20.64 5.88 -10.68
N ILE A 93 21.04 5.03 -9.73
CA ILE A 93 20.15 4.04 -9.07
C ILE A 93 19.01 4.77 -8.35
N ILE A 94 19.33 5.73 -7.47
CA ILE A 94 18.33 6.49 -6.73
C ILE A 94 17.32 7.14 -7.67
N ARG A 95 17.78 7.85 -8.72
CA ARG A 95 16.89 8.47 -9.70
C ARG A 95 16.07 7.46 -10.51
N SER A 96 16.59 6.26 -10.73
CA SER A 96 15.84 5.21 -11.42
C SER A 96 14.65 4.75 -10.56
N VAL A 97 14.89 4.45 -9.30
CA VAL A 97 13.83 4.06 -8.36
C VAL A 97 12.81 5.19 -8.19
N GLN A 98 13.24 6.42 -7.98
CA GLN A 98 12.33 7.57 -7.83
C GLN A 98 11.37 7.77 -9.02
N ARG A 99 11.77 7.40 -10.24
CA ARG A 99 10.88 7.48 -11.42
C ARG A 99 9.69 6.53 -11.36
N GLU A 100 9.82 5.45 -10.64
CA GLU A 100 8.76 4.44 -10.45
C GLU A 100 7.84 4.77 -9.26
N PHE A 101 8.12 5.85 -8.52
CA PHE A 101 7.35 6.25 -7.35
C PHE A 101 6.83 7.69 -7.56
N LYS A 102 5.54 7.80 -7.88
CA LYS A 102 4.86 9.06 -8.22
C LYS A 102 3.93 9.50 -7.09
N PRO A 103 3.78 10.82 -6.87
CA PRO A 103 2.86 11.33 -5.85
C PRO A 103 1.44 10.85 -6.06
N ALA A 104 0.62 10.92 -5.01
CA ALA A 104 -0.80 10.61 -5.07
C ALA A 104 -1.52 11.46 -6.12
N LYS A 105 -2.59 10.91 -6.68
CA LYS A 105 -3.47 11.60 -7.62
C LYS A 105 -4.88 11.67 -7.05
N GLU A 106 -5.47 12.86 -7.06
CA GLU A 106 -6.83 13.09 -6.59
C GLU A 106 -7.84 12.33 -7.45
N HIS A 107 -7.65 12.37 -8.78
CA HIS A 107 -8.58 11.73 -9.70
C HIS A 107 -8.17 10.27 -9.99
N PRO A 108 -9.06 9.27 -9.75
CA PRO A 108 -8.76 7.85 -9.96
C PRO A 108 -8.24 7.52 -11.37
N ALA A 109 -8.78 8.18 -12.41
CA ALA A 109 -8.37 7.97 -13.80
C ALA A 109 -6.93 8.41 -14.11
N GLN A 110 -6.29 9.18 -13.23
CA GLN A 110 -4.90 9.62 -13.36
C GLN A 110 -3.91 8.70 -12.62
N ARG A 111 -4.42 7.71 -11.89
CA ARG A 111 -3.58 6.76 -11.16
C ARG A 111 -2.94 5.79 -12.13
N THR A 112 -1.68 5.48 -11.85
CA THR A 112 -0.89 4.46 -12.55
C THR A 112 -0.37 3.46 -11.52
N PRO A 113 0.19 2.32 -11.91
CA PRO A 113 0.85 1.40 -10.98
C PRO A 113 1.99 2.04 -10.17
N TYR A 114 2.52 3.18 -10.63
CA TYR A 114 3.59 3.95 -9.98
C TYR A 114 3.07 5.05 -9.04
N THR A 115 1.76 5.27 -8.98
CA THR A 115 1.15 6.31 -8.14
C THR A 115 1.07 5.84 -6.70
N TYR A 116 1.34 6.74 -5.73
CA TYR A 116 1.22 6.45 -4.31
C TYR A 116 -0.15 5.84 -3.97
N ASP A 117 -0.09 4.75 -3.25
CA ASP A 117 -1.24 4.07 -2.66
C ASP A 117 -0.83 3.49 -1.31
N LEU A 118 -1.58 3.79 -0.26
CA LEU A 118 -1.24 3.45 1.11
C LEU A 118 -1.02 1.94 1.32
N VAL A 119 -1.71 1.12 0.56
CA VAL A 119 -1.71 -0.34 0.73
C VAL A 119 -0.74 -1.03 -0.23
N SER A 120 -0.74 -0.62 -1.50
CA SER A 120 -0.04 -1.34 -2.56
C SER A 120 1.21 -0.65 -3.10
N HIS A 121 1.40 0.66 -2.85
CA HIS A 121 2.54 1.42 -3.38
C HIS A 121 2.92 2.59 -2.48
N ASN A 122 3.47 2.28 -1.31
CA ASN A 122 3.77 3.22 -0.22
C ASN A 122 5.29 3.36 0.04
N GLY A 123 5.65 4.13 1.08
CA GLY A 123 7.02 4.38 1.47
C GLY A 123 7.83 3.12 1.79
N ASN A 124 7.20 2.10 2.36
CA ASN A 124 7.90 0.84 2.69
C ASN A 124 8.22 0.03 1.41
N HIS A 125 7.37 0.11 0.38
CA HIS A 125 7.66 -0.45 -0.95
C HIS A 125 8.82 0.30 -1.61
N PHE A 126 8.88 1.64 -1.48
CA PHE A 126 10.00 2.44 -1.95
C PHE A 126 11.32 2.02 -1.28
N SER A 127 11.33 1.90 0.06
CA SER A 127 12.51 1.46 0.82
C SER A 127 12.98 0.08 0.37
N THR A 128 12.06 -0.85 0.14
CA THR A 128 12.37 -2.19 -0.38
C THR A 128 12.98 -2.12 -1.78
N ALA A 129 12.37 -1.36 -2.69
CA ALA A 129 12.87 -1.22 -4.06
C ALA A 129 14.27 -0.58 -4.10
N LEU A 130 14.51 0.44 -3.26
CA LEU A 130 15.81 1.11 -3.20
C LEU A 130 16.90 0.19 -2.61
N ALA A 131 16.62 -0.53 -1.54
CA ALA A 131 17.55 -1.49 -0.94
C ALA A 131 17.97 -2.56 -1.96
N LEU A 132 17.00 -3.18 -2.65
CA LEU A 132 17.26 -4.18 -3.69
C LEU A 132 18.05 -3.61 -4.86
N ALA A 133 17.74 -2.37 -5.31
CA ALA A 133 18.47 -1.72 -6.39
C ALA A 133 19.92 -1.37 -6.01
N LEU A 134 20.19 -1.16 -4.72
CA LEU A 134 21.54 -0.96 -4.17
C LEU A 134 22.29 -2.28 -3.98
N GLY A 135 21.62 -3.43 -4.08
CA GLY A 135 22.22 -4.77 -3.93
C GLY A 135 22.43 -5.20 -2.48
N VAL A 136 21.64 -4.65 -1.54
CA VAL A 136 21.66 -5.03 -0.12
C VAL A 136 20.37 -5.79 0.25
N ASP A 137 20.34 -6.32 1.47
CA ASP A 137 19.17 -7.02 1.99
C ASP A 137 17.95 -6.11 2.03
N PRO A 138 16.76 -6.61 1.65
CA PRO A 138 15.53 -5.83 1.74
C PRO A 138 15.12 -5.62 3.21
N PRO A 139 14.35 -4.56 3.50
CA PRO A 139 13.68 -4.40 4.78
C PRO A 139 12.84 -5.62 5.16
N PRO A 140 12.65 -5.90 6.47
CA PRO A 140 11.88 -7.05 6.91
C PRO A 140 10.42 -6.97 6.42
N PRO A 141 9.80 -8.10 5.98
CA PRO A 141 8.42 -8.12 5.49
C PRO A 141 7.38 -7.58 6.48
N SER A 142 7.66 -7.65 7.77
CA SER A 142 6.81 -7.10 8.83
C SER A 142 6.61 -5.59 8.74
N LEU A 143 7.47 -4.87 8.02
CA LEU A 143 7.33 -3.44 7.79
C LEU A 143 6.03 -3.10 7.03
N ASN A 144 5.59 -3.99 6.14
CA ASN A 144 4.35 -3.88 5.37
C ASN A 144 3.18 -4.68 5.98
N ALA A 145 3.30 -5.17 7.22
CA ALA A 145 2.29 -6.04 7.81
C ALA A 145 0.88 -5.40 7.82
N LEU A 146 0.78 -4.11 8.12
CA LEU A 146 -0.50 -3.38 8.11
C LEU A 146 -1.09 -3.30 6.68
N ALA A 147 -0.27 -2.98 5.68
CA ALA A 147 -0.71 -2.93 4.29
C ALA A 147 -1.17 -4.31 3.80
N ASN A 148 -0.44 -5.36 4.17
CA ASN A 148 -0.82 -6.74 3.86
C ASN A 148 -2.13 -7.14 4.54
N THR A 149 -2.34 -6.76 5.80
CA THR A 149 -3.58 -7.03 6.55
C THR A 149 -4.76 -6.28 5.93
N ALA A 150 -4.59 -5.02 5.52
CA ALA A 150 -5.62 -4.23 4.86
C ALA A 150 -6.00 -4.84 3.50
N ASN A 151 -5.02 -5.31 2.72
CA ASN A 151 -5.26 -6.04 1.46
C ASN A 151 -6.04 -7.34 1.70
N MET A 152 -5.67 -8.13 2.71
CA MET A 152 -6.40 -9.34 3.06
C MET A 152 -7.85 -9.05 3.46
N ALA A 153 -8.09 -8.03 4.28
CA ALA A 153 -9.43 -7.61 4.69
C ALA A 153 -10.27 -7.12 3.49
N ALA A 154 -9.69 -6.32 2.61
CA ALA A 154 -10.37 -5.84 1.40
C ALA A 154 -10.74 -6.99 0.45
N ASN A 155 -9.82 -7.95 0.25
CA ASN A 155 -10.06 -9.14 -0.56
C ASN A 155 -11.15 -10.04 0.04
N LEU A 156 -11.14 -10.22 1.36
CA LEU A 156 -12.18 -11.00 2.07
C LEU A 156 -13.56 -10.34 1.95
N LEU A 157 -13.64 -9.02 2.18
CA LEU A 157 -14.89 -8.27 2.03
C LEU A 157 -15.40 -8.30 0.59
N GLY A 158 -14.51 -8.15 -0.40
CA GLY A 158 -14.86 -8.27 -1.82
C GLY A 158 -15.38 -9.66 -2.19
N SER A 159 -14.76 -10.70 -1.66
CA SER A 159 -15.20 -12.09 -1.85
C SER A 159 -16.58 -12.35 -1.23
N LEU A 160 -16.82 -11.85 -0.01
CA LEU A 160 -18.12 -11.97 0.66
C LEU A 160 -19.20 -11.19 -0.11
N ALA A 161 -18.93 -9.95 -0.53
CA ALA A 161 -19.87 -9.15 -1.32
C ALA A 161 -20.23 -9.84 -2.64
N GLY A 162 -19.26 -10.47 -3.31
CA GLY A 162 -19.48 -11.26 -4.51
C GLY A 162 -20.39 -12.47 -4.28
N GLN A 163 -20.25 -13.17 -3.14
CA GLN A 163 -21.10 -14.30 -2.79
C GLN A 163 -22.55 -13.87 -2.48
N PHE A 164 -22.73 -12.78 -1.75
CA PHE A 164 -24.06 -12.23 -1.46
C PHE A 164 -24.73 -11.64 -2.71
N GLY A 165 -23.98 -11.04 -3.63
CA GLY A 165 -24.49 -10.52 -4.90
C GLY A 165 -24.99 -11.65 -5.82
N GLN A 166 -24.36 -12.81 -5.84
CA GLN A 166 -24.81 -13.97 -6.62
C GLN A 166 -26.02 -14.68 -5.98
N ALA A 167 -26.11 -14.70 -4.66
CA ALA A 167 -27.28 -15.26 -3.96
C ALA A 167 -28.56 -14.45 -4.26
N SER A 168 -28.46 -13.12 -4.42
CA SER A 168 -29.60 -12.27 -4.78
C SER A 168 -30.01 -12.39 -6.26
N ALA A 169 -29.09 -12.75 -7.14
CA ALA A 169 -29.39 -12.96 -8.57
C ALA A 169 -30.05 -14.32 -8.85
N ASN A 170 -29.86 -15.31 -7.95
CA ASN A 170 -30.46 -16.65 -8.03
C ASN A 170 -31.75 -16.82 -7.26
N ALA A 171 -32.23 -15.78 -6.56
CA ALA A 171 -33.58 -15.75 -6.03
C ALA A 171 -34.54 -15.51 -7.21
N GLY A 172 -34.89 -16.59 -7.89
CA GLY A 172 -35.85 -16.58 -8.98
C GLY A 172 -37.13 -15.87 -8.55
N THR A 173 -37.65 -15.05 -9.41
CA THR A 173 -39.01 -14.49 -9.34
C THR A 173 -40.00 -15.56 -8.88
N PRO A 174 -40.78 -15.32 -7.82
CA PRO A 174 -41.81 -16.25 -7.47
C PRO A 174 -42.80 -16.30 -8.64
N SER A 175 -42.93 -17.47 -9.25
CA SER A 175 -43.89 -17.77 -10.29
C SER A 175 -45.27 -17.43 -9.74
N ALA A 176 -45.93 -16.44 -10.38
CA ALA A 176 -47.30 -16.12 -10.03
C ALA A 176 -48.17 -17.36 -10.19
N ILE A 177 -48.66 -17.90 -9.09
CA ILE A 177 -49.66 -18.95 -9.09
C ILE A 177 -50.93 -18.32 -9.62
N ALA A 178 -51.30 -18.64 -10.85
CA ALA A 178 -52.60 -18.30 -11.43
C ALA A 178 -53.68 -19.00 -10.65
N VAL A 179 -54.47 -18.27 -9.88
CA VAL A 179 -55.69 -18.75 -9.26
C VAL A 179 -56.77 -18.85 -10.33
N PRO A 180 -57.41 -20.02 -10.61
CA PRO A 180 -58.47 -20.08 -11.56
C PRO A 180 -59.72 -19.42 -10.94
N MET A 181 -60.17 -18.31 -11.53
CA MET A 181 -61.48 -17.75 -11.28
C MET A 181 -62.49 -18.62 -11.96
N ASN A 182 -63.11 -19.53 -11.24
CA ASN A 182 -64.37 -20.11 -11.62
C ASN A 182 -65.10 -20.68 -10.37
N ALA A 183 -65.90 -19.84 -9.72
CA ALA A 183 -66.96 -20.28 -8.81
C ALA A 183 -68.18 -19.36 -9.02
N SER A 184 -69.07 -19.83 -9.85
CA SER A 184 -70.38 -19.24 -10.04
C SER A 184 -71.18 -19.34 -8.75
N VAL A 185 -71.63 -18.26 -8.18
CA VAL A 185 -72.51 -18.17 -7.02
C VAL A 185 -73.97 -18.35 -7.55
N PRO A 186 -74.76 -19.28 -7.08
CA PRO A 186 -76.17 -19.38 -7.42
C PRO A 186 -76.97 -18.26 -6.75
N VAL A 187 -77.74 -17.55 -7.51
CA VAL A 187 -78.72 -16.54 -7.06
C VAL A 187 -79.89 -17.25 -6.42
N ALA A 188 -80.14 -17.05 -5.13
CA ALA A 188 -81.33 -17.42 -4.45
C ALA A 188 -82.49 -16.49 -4.79
N GLN A 189 -83.51 -16.99 -5.47
CA GLN A 189 -84.77 -16.27 -5.69
C GLN A 189 -85.57 -16.18 -4.39
N GLY A 190 -85.92 -14.98 -3.97
CA GLY A 190 -86.82 -14.70 -2.90
C GLY A 190 -88.25 -15.03 -3.32
N VAL A 191 -88.95 -15.70 -2.43
CA VAL A 191 -90.39 -15.95 -2.51
C VAL A 191 -91.08 -14.86 -1.66
N ALA A 192 -91.99 -14.14 -2.29
CA ALA A 192 -92.87 -13.23 -1.63
C ALA A 192 -94.06 -13.99 -1.01
N SER A 193 -94.48 -13.57 0.17
CA SER A 193 -95.85 -13.55 0.67
C SER A 193 -95.94 -12.63 1.88
#